data_a06ea790960f2221f87eacfe04f2515f
#
_entry.id   a06ea790960f2221f87eacfe04f2515f
#
_cell.length_a   1.000
_cell.length_b   1.000
_cell.length_c   1.000
_cell.angle_alpha   90.00
_cell.angle_beta   90.00
_cell.angle_gamma   90.00
#
_symmetry.space_group_name_H-M   'P 1'
#
loop_
_entity.id
_entity.type
_entity.pdbx_description
1 polymer ?
#
loop_
_entity_poly.entity_id
_entity_poly.type
_entity_poly.pdbx_seq_one_letter_code
_entity_poly.pdbx_strand_id
1 'polypeptide(L)'
;AHIAELQLIDDAGNLAATIPNAAGKAGSLPIYNALAVKHGSINVAAAQEGLVLFAEHTDDAKARPGAHPNIDRLQEVIATGKGYGVKVVAA
;
A
#
# COMPACT_ATOMS: atom_id res chain seq x y z
N ALA A 1 -6.10 17.67 8.79
CA ALA A 1 -5.37 17.92 7.57
C ALA A 1 -5.70 16.83 6.55
N HIS A 2 -5.85 17.24 5.29
CA HIS A 2 -6.10 16.29 4.21
C HIS A 2 -4.80 15.75 3.65
N ILE A 3 -4.83 14.46 3.29
CA ILE A 3 -3.71 13.83 2.58
C ILE A 3 -4.04 13.89 1.09
N ALA A 4 -3.13 14.48 0.31
CA ALA A 4 -3.27 14.51 -1.15
C ALA A 4 -2.86 13.18 -1.77
N GLU A 5 -1.79 12.57 -1.25
CA GLU A 5 -1.27 11.29 -1.72
C GLU A 5 -0.32 10.69 -0.70
N LEU A 6 -0.08 9.39 -0.82
CA LEU A 6 1.02 8.71 -0.16
C LEU A 6 2.07 8.37 -1.20
N GLN A 7 3.33 8.62 -0.88
CA GLN A 7 4.46 8.23 -1.72
C GLN A 7 5.16 7.04 -1.08
N LEU A 8 5.36 5.99 -1.86
CA LEU A 8 6.06 4.78 -1.41
C LEU A 8 7.50 4.86 -1.89
N ILE A 9 8.42 4.80 -0.95
CA ILE A 9 9.85 4.98 -1.19
C ILE A 9 10.54 3.64 -1.01
N ASP A 10 11.32 3.23 -2.01
CA ASP A 10 12.05 1.97 -1.94
C ASP A 10 13.31 2.09 -1.04
N ASP A 11 14.02 0.98 -0.86
CA ASP A 11 15.19 0.92 0.01
C ASP A 11 16.39 1.71 -0.54
N ALA A 12 16.37 2.07 -1.81
CA ALA A 12 17.39 2.95 -2.42
C ALA A 12 17.04 4.45 -2.28
N GLY A 13 15.88 4.77 -1.69
CA GLY A 13 15.43 6.15 -1.52
C GLY A 13 14.67 6.71 -2.72
N ASN A 14 14.30 5.87 -3.68
CA ASN A 14 13.60 6.29 -4.89
C ASN A 14 12.08 6.18 -4.72
N LEU A 15 11.34 7.04 -5.40
CA LEU A 15 9.89 6.97 -5.44
C LEU A 15 9.49 5.74 -6.28
N ALA A 16 8.91 4.75 -5.61
CA ALA A 16 8.47 3.51 -6.26
C ALA A 16 7.04 3.58 -6.75
N ALA A 17 6.16 4.25 -5.99
CA ALA A 17 4.75 4.37 -6.35
C ALA A 17 4.11 5.54 -5.61
N THR A 18 2.98 6.00 -6.12
CA THR A 18 2.15 7.03 -5.50
C THR A 18 0.72 6.50 -5.39
N ILE A 19 0.11 6.68 -4.22
CA ILE A 19 -1.30 6.35 -4.01
C ILE A 19 -2.05 7.67 -3.85
N PRO A 20 -2.80 8.10 -4.87
CA PRO A 20 -3.52 9.37 -4.80
C PRO A 20 -4.78 9.24 -3.94
N ASN A 21 -5.16 10.34 -3.29
CA ASN A 21 -6.44 10.43 -2.61
C ASN A 21 -7.51 10.87 -3.64
N ALA A 22 -7.93 9.93 -4.47
CA ALA A 22 -8.84 10.19 -5.58
C ALA A 22 -10.19 9.51 -5.36
N ALA A 23 -11.24 10.15 -5.85
CA ALA A 23 -12.59 9.57 -5.82
C ALA A 23 -12.59 8.21 -6.56
N GLY A 24 -13.24 7.22 -5.98
CA GLY A 24 -13.28 5.86 -6.52
C GLY A 24 -12.06 5.02 -6.20
N LYS A 25 -10.99 5.61 -5.64
CA LYS A 25 -9.77 4.90 -5.24
C LYS A 25 -9.44 5.12 -3.76
N ALA A 26 -10.37 5.68 -3.01
CA ALA A 26 -10.15 6.10 -1.63
C ALA A 26 -9.93 4.94 -0.66
N GLY A 27 -10.25 3.70 -1.03
CA GLY A 27 -10.09 2.55 -0.15
C GLY A 27 -8.64 2.18 0.13
N SER A 28 -7.74 2.34 -0.84
CA SER A 28 -6.34 1.95 -0.69
C SER A 28 -5.55 2.92 0.18
N LEU A 29 -5.80 4.21 0.05
CA LEU A 29 -5.03 5.22 0.78
C LEU A 29 -5.21 5.12 2.29
N PRO A 30 -6.43 5.03 2.85
CA PRO A 30 -6.61 4.89 4.30
C PRO A 30 -5.98 3.61 4.84
N ILE A 31 -6.05 2.50 4.12
CA ILE A 31 -5.45 1.23 4.54
C ILE A 31 -3.93 1.36 4.59
N TYR A 32 -3.30 1.86 3.52
CA TYR A 32 -1.86 2.05 3.49
C TYR A 32 -1.39 3.04 4.57
N ASN A 33 -2.13 4.12 4.79
CA ASN A 33 -1.79 5.09 5.83
C ASN A 33 -1.85 4.46 7.22
N ALA A 34 -2.90 3.69 7.51
CA ALA A 34 -3.03 3.01 8.79
C ALA A 34 -1.89 2.00 9.01
N LEU A 35 -1.52 1.25 7.96
CA LEU A 35 -0.40 0.32 8.03
C LEU A 35 0.92 1.04 8.30
N ALA A 36 1.16 2.16 7.63
CA ALA A 36 2.38 2.95 7.81
C ALA A 36 2.47 3.52 9.22
N VAL A 37 1.38 4.01 9.77
CA VAL A 37 1.34 4.54 11.14
C VAL A 37 1.62 3.43 12.16
N LYS A 38 0.98 2.26 11.98
CA LYS A 38 1.11 1.15 12.92
C LYS A 38 2.48 0.48 12.86
N HIS A 39 3.01 0.26 11.66
CA HIS A 39 4.24 -0.52 11.45
C HIS A 39 5.47 0.34 11.18
N GLY A 40 5.32 1.63 10.97
CA GLY A 40 6.41 2.55 10.63
C GLY A 40 6.81 2.53 9.16
N SER A 41 6.39 1.52 8.41
CA SER A 41 6.64 1.36 6.97
C SER A 41 5.72 0.29 6.41
N ILE A 42 5.73 0.09 5.10
CA ILE A 42 5.04 -1.05 4.48
C ILE A 42 6.04 -2.20 4.41
N ASN A 43 6.25 -2.85 5.54
CA ASN A 43 7.10 -4.03 5.69
C ASN A 43 6.28 -5.32 5.50
N VAL A 44 6.91 -6.48 5.69
CA VAL A 44 6.21 -7.76 5.52
C VAL A 44 5.02 -7.89 6.48
N ALA A 45 5.19 -7.49 7.75
CA ALA A 45 4.10 -7.54 8.72
C ALA A 45 2.93 -6.63 8.30
N ALA A 46 3.24 -5.41 7.83
CA ALA A 46 2.23 -4.50 7.31
C ALA A 46 1.53 -5.09 6.08
N ALA A 47 2.27 -5.70 5.17
CA ALA A 47 1.69 -6.32 3.99
C ALA A 47 0.75 -7.46 4.36
N GLN A 48 1.11 -8.30 5.30
CA GLN A 48 0.25 -9.38 5.79
C GLN A 48 -1.05 -8.85 6.38
N GLU A 49 -0.97 -7.83 7.21
CA GLU A 49 -2.15 -7.19 7.78
C GLU A 49 -3.00 -6.54 6.70
N GLY A 50 -2.37 -5.87 5.74
CA GLY A 50 -3.06 -5.21 4.63
C GLY A 50 -3.89 -6.18 3.80
N LEU A 51 -3.37 -7.36 3.51
CA LEU A 51 -4.12 -8.37 2.78
C LEU A 51 -5.40 -8.81 3.52
N VAL A 52 -5.37 -8.82 4.85
CA VAL A 52 -6.56 -9.09 5.67
C VAL A 52 -7.53 -7.92 5.60
N LEU A 53 -7.04 -6.69 5.68
CA LEU A 53 -7.87 -5.48 5.65
C LEU A 53 -8.56 -5.29 4.30
N PHE A 54 -7.93 -5.70 3.20
CA PHE A 54 -8.55 -5.65 1.88
C PHE A 54 -9.62 -6.74 1.69
N ALA A 55 -9.69 -7.72 2.59
CA ALA A 55 -10.74 -8.74 2.64
C ALA A 55 -10.95 -9.46 1.30
N GLU A 56 -12.17 -9.45 0.77
CA GLU A 56 -12.50 -10.14 -0.49
C GLU A 56 -11.75 -9.60 -1.70
N HIS A 57 -11.29 -8.35 -1.65
CA HIS A 57 -10.50 -7.77 -2.75
C HIS A 57 -9.14 -8.47 -2.88
N THR A 58 -8.61 -9.02 -1.80
CA THR A 58 -7.38 -9.82 -1.83
C THR A 58 -7.57 -11.09 -2.65
N ASP A 59 -8.69 -11.79 -2.47
CA ASP A 59 -8.99 -12.99 -3.26
C ASP A 59 -9.17 -12.64 -4.74
N ASP A 60 -9.83 -11.53 -5.04
CA ASP A 60 -9.99 -11.07 -6.41
C ASP A 60 -8.65 -10.69 -7.05
N ALA A 61 -7.74 -10.08 -6.28
CA ALA A 61 -6.40 -9.75 -6.76
C ALA A 61 -5.61 -11.01 -7.15
N LYS A 62 -5.76 -12.09 -6.39
CA LYS A 62 -5.11 -13.37 -6.69
C LYS A 62 -5.71 -14.02 -7.94
N ALA A 63 -7.04 -13.92 -8.11
CA ALA A 63 -7.74 -14.47 -9.26
C ALA A 63 -7.51 -13.67 -10.53
N ARG A 64 -7.30 -12.36 -10.42
CA ARG A 64 -7.13 -11.43 -11.54
C ARG A 64 -5.88 -10.56 -11.35
N PRO A 65 -4.65 -11.10 -11.55
CA PRO A 65 -3.43 -10.33 -11.40
C PRO A 65 -3.47 -9.03 -12.23
N GLY A 66 -3.06 -7.93 -11.62
CA GLY A 66 -3.06 -6.61 -12.24
C GLY A 66 -4.35 -5.80 -12.05
N ALA A 67 -5.45 -6.44 -11.61
CA ALA A 67 -6.71 -5.74 -11.36
C ALA A 67 -6.65 -4.83 -10.12
N HIS A 68 -5.82 -5.20 -9.14
CA HIS A 68 -5.67 -4.47 -7.89
C HIS A 68 -4.18 -4.21 -7.60
N PRO A 69 -3.57 -3.20 -8.26
CA PRO A 69 -2.12 -2.95 -8.13
C PRO A 69 -1.65 -2.73 -6.69
N ASN A 70 -2.47 -2.10 -5.84
CA ASN A 70 -2.10 -1.82 -4.46
C ASN A 70 -2.12 -3.09 -3.59
N ILE A 71 -2.89 -4.10 -3.96
CA ILE A 71 -2.90 -5.40 -3.31
C ILE A 71 -1.75 -6.26 -3.84
N ASP A 72 -1.54 -6.24 -5.16
CA ASP A 72 -0.43 -6.96 -5.80
C ASP A 72 0.91 -6.55 -5.18
N ARG A 73 1.07 -5.25 -4.89
CA ARG A 73 2.29 -4.74 -4.25
C ARG A 73 2.49 -5.34 -2.86
N LEU A 74 1.44 -5.50 -2.06
CA LEU A 74 1.55 -6.14 -0.75
C LEU A 74 1.98 -7.60 -0.86
N GLN A 75 1.45 -8.32 -1.84
CA GLN A 75 1.86 -9.70 -2.10
C GLN A 75 3.34 -9.77 -2.49
N GLU A 76 3.80 -8.82 -3.29
CA GLU A 76 5.21 -8.73 -3.70
C GLU A 76 6.12 -8.44 -2.51
N VAL A 77 5.72 -7.56 -1.58
CA VAL A 77 6.48 -7.28 -0.36
C VAL A 77 6.70 -8.56 0.43
N ILE A 78 5.67 -9.39 0.57
CA ILE A 78 5.77 -10.67 1.28
C ILE A 78 6.72 -11.62 0.54
N ALA A 79 6.60 -11.69 -0.79
CA ALA A 79 7.39 -12.61 -1.60
C ALA A 79 8.88 -12.24 -1.63
N THR A 80 9.20 -10.96 -1.68
CA THR A 80 10.58 -10.47 -1.81
C THR A 80 11.21 -10.11 -0.47
N GLY A 81 10.42 -9.83 0.56
CA GLY A 81 10.89 -9.28 1.83
C GLY A 81 11.27 -7.81 1.77
N LYS A 82 11.07 -7.16 0.63
CA LYS A 82 11.43 -5.74 0.44
C LYS A 82 10.18 -4.88 0.52
N GLY A 83 10.15 -4.04 1.56
CA GLY A 83 9.05 -3.12 1.78
C GLY A 83 9.33 -1.71 1.27
N TYR A 84 8.50 -0.78 1.73
CA TYR A 84 8.56 0.62 1.33
C TYR A 84 8.43 1.54 2.53
N GLY A 85 9.22 2.63 2.53
CA GLY A 85 8.92 3.77 3.39
C GLY A 85 7.71 4.51 2.84
N VAL A 86 7.03 5.26 3.70
CA VAL A 86 5.85 6.01 3.31
C VAL A 86 6.05 7.49 3.63
N LYS A 87 5.84 8.33 2.62
CA LYS A 87 5.83 9.78 2.78
C LYS A 87 4.41 10.28 2.54
N VAL A 88 3.88 10.99 3.52
CA VAL A 88 2.56 11.63 3.42
C VAL A 88 2.72 12.99 2.76
N VAL A 89 1.96 13.22 1.69
CA VAL A 89 1.92 14.52 1.03
C VAL A 89 0.58 15.18 1.38
N ALA A 90 0.65 16.33 2.04
CA ALA A 90 -0.55 17.09 2.42
C ALA A 90 -1.16 17.79 1.22
N ALA A 91 -2.47 17.88 1.24
CA ALA A 91 -3.20 18.64 0.24
C ALA A 91 -3.03 20.15 0.45
#